data_9fe2798360c073364ab26c2aa7756615
#
_entry.id   9fe2798360c073364ab26c2aa7756615
#
_cell.length_a   1.000
_cell.length_b   1.000
_cell.length_c   1.000
_cell.angle_alpha   90.00
_cell.angle_beta   90.00
_cell.angle_gamma   90.00
#
_symmetry.space_group_name_H-M   'P 1'
#
loop_
_entity.id
_entity.type
_entity.pdbx_description
1 polymer ?
#
loop_
_entity_poly.entity_id
_entity_poly.type
_entity_poly.pdbx_seq_one_letter_code
_entity_poly.pdbx_strand_id
1 'polypeptide(L)'
;VHFAFTYDEETGCIGAQGLAKWLQNQWITPRLSIIGEPTGMKAIEGHKGCCEYTTHFHGKAGHGSMPEIGVNAVEYALRYGTKLMDIAQDLQGRAPENGRFDPPWTTLSIGRITGGHIHNVIPENCSMDWEFRPVQDADFSYVKNTIETYVNDTLLPEMQRRDPNANITTEIVGEVVGLEPTGQNEARDIVLELTGQNHADVVPFGTEAG
;
A
#
# COMPACT_ATOMS: atom_id res chain seq x y z
N VAL A 1 12.78 31.36 -7.00
CA VAL A 1 11.63 30.55 -6.58
C VAL A 1 10.81 30.22 -7.80
N HIS A 2 10.44 28.96 -7.94
CA HIS A 2 9.53 28.48 -8.98
C HIS A 2 8.26 27.97 -8.30
N PHE A 3 7.11 28.21 -8.92
CA PHE A 3 5.84 27.66 -8.50
C PHE A 3 5.42 26.62 -9.53
N ALA A 4 5.09 25.43 -9.06
CA ALA A 4 4.55 24.36 -9.87
C ALA A 4 3.15 24.00 -9.36
N PHE A 5 2.21 23.80 -10.27
CA PHE A 5 0.83 23.38 -9.98
C PHE A 5 0.61 22.04 -10.67
N THR A 6 0.21 21.06 -9.91
CA THR A 6 -0.09 19.70 -10.37
C THR A 6 -1.60 19.45 -10.29
N TYR A 7 -2.05 18.34 -10.83
CA TYR A 7 -3.45 17.92 -10.88
C TYR A 7 -3.54 16.42 -10.62
N ASP A 8 -4.74 15.92 -10.35
CA ASP A 8 -5.03 14.51 -10.07
C ASP A 8 -4.14 13.94 -8.93
N GLU A 9 -4.00 14.71 -7.84
CA GLU A 9 -3.29 14.27 -6.64
C GLU A 9 -4.04 13.10 -6.03
N GLU A 10 -5.37 13.21 -5.82
CA GLU A 10 -6.27 12.22 -5.21
C GLU A 10 -6.38 10.89 -5.99
N THR A 11 -5.81 10.83 -7.19
CA THR A 11 -5.82 9.64 -8.06
C THR A 11 -4.42 9.04 -8.27
N GLY A 12 -3.51 9.25 -7.31
CA GLY A 12 -2.14 8.74 -7.34
C GLY A 12 -1.10 9.73 -7.86
N CYS A 13 -1.28 11.02 -7.61
CA CYS A 13 -0.31 12.10 -7.93
C CYS A 13 0.12 12.13 -9.40
N ILE A 14 -0.80 11.88 -10.34
CA ILE A 14 -0.49 11.70 -11.78
C ILE A 14 0.20 12.95 -12.35
N GLY A 15 -0.26 14.15 -11.98
CA GLY A 15 0.33 15.40 -12.44
C GLY A 15 1.75 15.62 -11.91
N ALA A 16 2.02 15.21 -10.67
CA ALA A 16 3.36 15.30 -10.07
C ALA A 16 4.35 14.38 -10.78
N GLN A 17 3.94 13.16 -11.16
CA GLN A 17 4.77 12.23 -11.95
C GLN A 17 5.14 12.84 -13.33
N GLY A 18 4.17 13.51 -13.98
CA GLY A 18 4.39 14.22 -15.24
C GLY A 18 5.40 15.37 -15.08
N LEU A 19 5.26 16.16 -14.02
CA LEU A 19 6.18 17.26 -13.69
C LEU A 19 7.60 16.73 -13.42
N ALA A 20 7.74 15.68 -12.63
CA ALA A 20 9.04 15.08 -12.32
C ALA A 20 9.77 14.60 -13.58
N LYS A 21 9.06 13.90 -14.48
CA LYS A 21 9.60 13.48 -15.78
C LYS A 21 10.01 14.68 -16.66
N TRP A 22 9.19 15.74 -16.67
CA TRP A 22 9.51 16.94 -17.42
C TRP A 22 10.76 17.62 -16.88
N LEU A 23 10.89 17.82 -15.57
CA LEU A 23 12.07 18.40 -14.93
C LEU A 23 13.33 17.59 -15.23
N GLN A 24 13.26 16.28 -15.14
CA GLN A 24 14.36 15.37 -15.48
C GLN A 24 14.82 15.55 -16.93
N ASN A 25 13.88 15.66 -17.87
CA ASN A 25 14.19 15.86 -19.29
C ASN A 25 14.80 17.25 -19.57
N GLN A 26 14.55 18.25 -18.74
CA GLN A 26 15.15 19.58 -18.83
C GLN A 26 16.48 19.70 -18.05
N TRP A 27 16.94 18.62 -17.43
CA TRP A 27 18.13 18.62 -16.57
C TRP A 27 18.01 19.62 -15.40
N ILE A 28 16.79 19.86 -14.92
CA ILE A 28 16.50 20.72 -13.79
C ILE A 28 16.40 19.86 -12.53
N THR A 29 17.31 20.09 -11.59
CA THR A 29 17.25 19.46 -10.27
C THR A 29 16.97 20.54 -9.23
N PRO A 30 15.75 20.57 -8.66
CA PRO A 30 15.46 21.47 -7.54
C PRO A 30 16.38 21.17 -6.35
N ARG A 31 16.94 22.19 -5.73
CA ARG A 31 17.74 22.04 -4.51
C ARG A 31 16.88 21.56 -3.33
N LEU A 32 15.66 22.07 -3.26
CA LEU A 32 14.64 21.71 -2.29
C LEU A 32 13.25 21.92 -2.89
N SER A 33 12.26 21.23 -2.32
CA SER A 33 10.85 21.39 -2.67
C SER A 33 10.03 21.55 -1.39
N ILE A 34 9.01 22.41 -1.44
CA ILE A 34 8.02 22.60 -0.40
C ILE A 34 6.66 22.30 -1.04
N ILE A 35 5.94 21.35 -0.48
CA ILE A 35 4.63 20.88 -0.98
C ILE A 35 3.54 21.53 -0.14
N GLY A 36 2.56 22.14 -0.79
CA GLY A 36 1.50 22.93 -0.16
C GLY A 36 0.27 22.09 0.20
N GLU A 37 0.44 21.09 1.06
CA GLU A 37 -0.66 20.26 1.56
C GLU A 37 -1.42 20.92 2.72
N PRO A 38 -2.72 20.55 2.95
CA PRO A 38 -3.55 21.12 4.02
C PRO A 38 -3.20 20.53 5.39
N THR A 39 -2.01 20.84 5.90
CA THR A 39 -1.46 20.32 7.16
C THR A 39 -1.89 21.09 8.41
N GLY A 40 -2.84 22.01 8.29
CA GLY A 40 -3.16 22.96 9.37
C GLY A 40 -1.99 23.90 9.69
N MET A 41 -1.20 24.24 8.68
CA MET A 41 0.04 25.06 8.77
C MET A 41 1.16 24.43 9.60
N LYS A 42 1.12 23.14 9.87
CA LYS A 42 2.23 22.42 10.50
C LYS A 42 3.24 21.95 9.46
N ALA A 43 4.51 22.06 9.79
CA ALA A 43 5.58 21.50 8.98
C ALA A 43 5.58 19.96 9.09
N ILE A 44 5.38 19.28 7.98
CA ILE A 44 5.47 17.83 7.85
C ILE A 44 6.78 17.49 7.16
N GLU A 45 7.56 16.59 7.72
CA GLU A 45 8.88 16.24 7.17
C GLU A 45 8.98 14.84 6.59
N GLY A 46 7.88 14.10 6.61
CA GLY A 46 7.81 12.75 6.05
C GLY A 46 6.41 12.17 6.12
N HIS A 47 6.16 11.17 5.32
CA HIS A 47 4.90 10.42 5.30
C HIS A 47 5.15 8.94 4.99
N LYS A 48 4.27 8.07 5.48
CA LYS A 48 4.27 6.66 5.09
C LYS A 48 3.94 6.53 3.61
N GLY A 49 4.44 5.49 2.97
CA GLY A 49 3.93 5.11 1.66
C GLY A 49 2.46 4.67 1.74
N CYS A 50 1.81 4.58 0.58
CA CYS A 50 0.46 4.06 0.43
C CYS A 50 0.44 3.04 -0.70
N CYS A 51 0.06 1.81 -0.39
CA CYS A 51 0.02 0.71 -1.33
C CYS A 51 -1.33 0.02 -1.23
N GLU A 52 -2.15 0.13 -2.28
CA GLU A 52 -3.53 -0.33 -2.32
C GLU A 52 -3.74 -1.36 -3.43
N TYR A 53 -4.43 -2.43 -3.08
CA TYR A 53 -4.61 -3.58 -3.97
C TYR A 53 -6.01 -4.15 -3.90
N THR A 54 -6.47 -4.69 -5.04
CA THR A 54 -7.60 -5.62 -5.10
C THR A 54 -7.11 -6.98 -5.59
N THR A 55 -7.22 -8.01 -4.77
CA THR A 55 -6.88 -9.38 -5.15
C THR A 55 -8.15 -10.14 -5.51
N HIS A 56 -8.17 -10.70 -6.71
CA HIS A 56 -9.26 -11.48 -7.27
C HIS A 56 -8.94 -12.97 -7.22
N PHE A 57 -9.88 -13.76 -6.73
CA PHE A 57 -9.81 -15.22 -6.66
C PHE A 57 -10.85 -15.80 -7.60
N HIS A 58 -10.41 -16.59 -8.57
CA HIS A 58 -11.27 -17.32 -9.48
C HIS A 58 -11.10 -18.81 -9.29
N GLY A 59 -12.14 -19.46 -8.82
CA GLY A 59 -12.19 -20.88 -8.58
C GLY A 59 -13.15 -21.58 -9.52
N LYS A 60 -13.94 -22.55 -8.99
CA LYS A 60 -14.92 -23.31 -9.76
C LYS A 60 -16.18 -23.53 -8.94
N ALA A 61 -17.33 -23.15 -9.51
CA ALA A 61 -18.61 -23.38 -8.88
C ALA A 61 -18.94 -24.87 -8.75
N GLY A 62 -19.76 -25.19 -7.75
CA GLY A 62 -20.24 -26.55 -7.53
C GLY A 62 -21.31 -26.57 -6.46
N HIS A 63 -21.91 -27.74 -6.21
CA HIS A 63 -22.86 -27.90 -5.12
C HIS A 63 -22.12 -28.05 -3.77
N GLY A 64 -22.55 -27.32 -2.73
CA GLY A 64 -21.86 -27.29 -1.44
C GLY A 64 -21.74 -28.64 -0.72
N SER A 65 -22.61 -29.62 -1.03
CA SER A 65 -22.50 -30.99 -0.52
C SER A 65 -21.43 -31.86 -1.21
N MET A 66 -20.83 -31.36 -2.29
CA MET A 66 -19.79 -32.04 -3.08
C MET A 66 -18.56 -31.13 -3.23
N PRO A 67 -17.84 -30.86 -2.14
CA PRO A 67 -16.73 -29.89 -2.16
C PRO A 67 -15.59 -30.28 -3.11
N GLU A 68 -15.47 -31.59 -3.43
CA GLU A 68 -14.42 -32.11 -4.29
C GLU A 68 -14.53 -31.72 -5.78
N ILE A 69 -15.74 -31.34 -6.22
CA ILE A 69 -15.97 -30.98 -7.65
C ILE A 69 -15.72 -29.50 -7.96
N GLY A 70 -15.55 -28.67 -6.91
CA GLY A 70 -15.36 -27.24 -7.03
C GLY A 70 -14.06 -26.74 -6.42
N VAL A 71 -13.78 -25.46 -6.66
CA VAL A 71 -12.69 -24.71 -6.03
C VAL A 71 -13.29 -23.46 -5.39
N ASN A 72 -13.32 -23.42 -4.07
CA ASN A 72 -14.00 -22.37 -3.31
C ASN A 72 -13.14 -21.10 -3.22
N ALA A 73 -13.45 -20.11 -4.04
CA ALA A 73 -12.71 -18.85 -4.09
C ALA A 73 -12.70 -18.10 -2.73
N VAL A 74 -13.78 -18.20 -1.93
CA VAL A 74 -13.87 -17.58 -0.61
C VAL A 74 -12.92 -18.26 0.40
N GLU A 75 -12.77 -19.58 0.37
CA GLU A 75 -11.82 -20.28 1.26
C GLU A 75 -10.38 -19.88 0.97
N TYR A 76 -10.01 -19.73 -0.31
CA TYR A 76 -8.67 -19.27 -0.69
C TYR A 76 -8.46 -17.80 -0.35
N ALA A 77 -9.48 -16.96 -0.49
CA ALA A 77 -9.42 -15.56 -0.04
C ALA A 77 -9.23 -15.45 1.48
N LEU A 78 -9.90 -16.29 2.28
CA LEU A 78 -9.70 -16.32 3.74
C LEU A 78 -8.28 -16.75 4.12
N ARG A 79 -7.70 -17.75 3.43
CA ARG A 79 -6.32 -18.18 3.65
C ARG A 79 -5.32 -17.08 3.27
N TYR A 80 -5.54 -16.40 2.16
CA TYR A 80 -4.78 -15.25 1.75
C TYR A 80 -4.85 -14.12 2.79
N GLY A 81 -6.06 -13.78 3.26
CA GLY A 81 -6.27 -12.78 4.31
C GLY A 81 -5.61 -13.18 5.64
N THR A 82 -5.63 -14.48 6.01
CA THR A 82 -4.90 -14.96 7.18
C THR A 82 -3.40 -14.70 7.02
N LYS A 83 -2.84 -14.97 5.84
CA LYS A 83 -1.42 -14.68 5.58
C LYS A 83 -1.11 -13.18 5.64
N LEU A 84 -2.01 -12.32 5.17
CA LEU A 84 -1.86 -10.86 5.34
C LEU A 84 -1.86 -10.45 6.82
N MET A 85 -2.70 -11.05 7.65
CA MET A 85 -2.73 -10.79 9.10
C MET A 85 -1.42 -11.26 9.79
N ASP A 86 -0.85 -12.40 9.38
CA ASP A 86 0.47 -12.86 9.86
C ASP A 86 1.56 -11.85 9.48
N ILE A 87 1.56 -11.38 8.22
CA ILE A 87 2.49 -10.33 7.76
C ILE A 87 2.31 -9.06 8.60
N ALA A 88 1.07 -8.62 8.86
CA ALA A 88 0.80 -7.44 9.69
C ALA A 88 1.35 -7.57 11.11
N GLN A 89 1.32 -8.76 11.68
CA GLN A 89 1.91 -9.04 12.99
C GLN A 89 3.45 -9.00 12.92
N ASP A 90 4.06 -9.59 11.91
CA ASP A 90 5.51 -9.57 11.71
C ASP A 90 6.05 -8.13 11.54
N LEU A 91 5.30 -7.28 10.82
CA LEU A 91 5.65 -5.89 10.58
C LEU A 91 5.80 -5.07 11.88
N GLN A 92 5.05 -5.39 12.94
CA GLN A 92 5.21 -4.72 14.24
C GLN A 92 6.61 -4.95 14.83
N GLY A 93 7.16 -6.15 14.64
CA GLY A 93 8.51 -6.50 15.07
C GLY A 93 9.64 -5.89 14.22
N ARG A 94 9.29 -5.28 13.10
CA ARG A 94 10.23 -4.68 12.13
C ARG A 94 10.31 -3.14 12.24
N ALA A 95 9.64 -2.56 13.22
CA ALA A 95 9.66 -1.11 13.44
C ALA A 95 11.12 -0.60 13.55
N PRO A 96 11.50 0.49 12.83
CA PRO A 96 12.81 1.10 13.01
C PRO A 96 13.01 1.57 14.46
N GLU A 97 14.21 1.36 15.04
CA GLU A 97 14.50 1.74 16.45
C GLU A 97 14.20 3.22 16.76
N ASN A 98 14.38 4.10 15.79
CA ASN A 98 14.14 5.54 15.92
C ASN A 98 12.97 6.01 15.04
N GLY A 99 12.01 5.13 14.79
CA GLY A 99 10.84 5.44 13.97
C GLY A 99 10.06 6.61 14.55
N ARG A 100 9.77 7.62 13.71
CA ARG A 100 9.04 8.83 14.12
C ARG A 100 7.56 8.79 13.77
N PHE A 101 7.15 7.79 13.01
CA PHE A 101 5.74 7.59 12.69
C PHE A 101 4.95 7.05 13.89
N ASP A 102 3.64 7.27 13.90
CA ASP A 102 2.71 6.69 14.85
C ASP A 102 1.58 5.95 14.09
N PRO A 103 1.50 4.60 14.21
CA PRO A 103 2.48 3.72 14.86
C PRO A 103 3.82 3.69 14.10
N PRO A 104 4.94 3.32 14.76
CA PRO A 104 6.28 3.38 14.16
C PRO A 104 6.61 2.25 13.20
N TRP A 105 5.66 1.35 12.93
CA TRP A 105 5.81 0.23 12.00
C TRP A 105 4.93 0.40 10.77
N THR A 106 5.23 -0.38 9.73
CA THR A 106 4.42 -0.54 8.54
C THR A 106 3.08 -1.16 8.90
N THR A 107 2.00 -0.45 8.63
CA THR A 107 0.64 -0.93 8.87
C THR A 107 0.09 -1.67 7.65
N LEU A 108 -0.76 -2.69 7.89
CA LEU A 108 -1.47 -3.44 6.85
C LEU A 108 -2.91 -3.65 7.31
N SER A 109 -3.85 -3.47 6.39
CA SER A 109 -5.29 -3.60 6.65
C SER A 109 -5.99 -4.31 5.50
N ILE A 110 -6.99 -5.13 5.83
CA ILE A 110 -7.95 -5.69 4.87
C ILE A 110 -9.20 -4.83 4.96
N GLY A 111 -9.53 -4.11 3.89
CA GLY A 111 -10.63 -3.17 3.84
C GLY A 111 -11.97 -3.81 3.48
N ARG A 112 -11.96 -4.78 2.57
CA ARG A 112 -13.20 -5.42 2.10
C ARG A 112 -12.92 -6.83 1.59
N ILE A 113 -13.90 -7.71 1.78
CA ILE A 113 -13.97 -9.03 1.13
C ILE A 113 -15.38 -9.23 0.57
N THR A 114 -15.48 -9.68 -0.67
CA THR A 114 -16.75 -9.90 -1.35
C THR A 114 -16.70 -11.19 -2.17
N GLY A 115 -17.59 -12.15 -1.86
CA GLY A 115 -17.64 -13.42 -2.59
C GLY A 115 -18.81 -14.28 -2.20
N GLY A 116 -19.24 -15.17 -3.11
CA GLY A 116 -20.36 -16.05 -2.92
C GLY A 116 -21.74 -15.37 -3.07
N HIS A 117 -22.77 -16.18 -3.23
CA HIS A 117 -24.15 -15.71 -3.36
C HIS A 117 -25.11 -16.42 -2.41
N ILE A 118 -24.92 -17.72 -2.17
CA ILE A 118 -25.80 -18.54 -1.37
C ILE A 118 -25.02 -19.68 -0.71
N HIS A 119 -25.45 -20.12 0.46
CA HIS A 119 -24.74 -21.06 1.32
C HIS A 119 -24.50 -22.47 0.75
N ASN A 120 -25.32 -22.92 -0.22
CA ASN A 120 -25.23 -24.28 -0.78
C ASN A 120 -24.53 -24.35 -2.16
N VAL A 121 -23.93 -23.25 -2.60
CA VAL A 121 -23.14 -23.19 -3.85
C VAL A 121 -21.71 -22.83 -3.50
N ILE A 122 -20.75 -23.59 -4.04
CA ILE A 122 -19.32 -23.29 -3.92
C ILE A 122 -19.03 -21.98 -4.64
N PRO A 123 -18.53 -20.93 -3.95
CA PRO A 123 -18.22 -19.66 -4.59
C PRO A 123 -17.11 -19.78 -5.64
N GLU A 124 -17.41 -19.38 -6.87
CA GLU A 124 -16.44 -19.34 -7.96
C GLU A 124 -15.57 -18.09 -7.93
N ASN A 125 -16.13 -16.98 -7.45
CA ASN A 125 -15.43 -15.70 -7.43
C ASN A 125 -15.41 -15.10 -6.02
N CYS A 126 -14.28 -14.49 -5.67
CA CYS A 126 -14.12 -13.65 -4.50
C CYS A 126 -13.13 -12.52 -4.81
N SER A 127 -13.31 -11.35 -4.22
CA SER A 127 -12.35 -10.26 -4.25
C SER A 127 -12.04 -9.76 -2.84
N MET A 128 -10.83 -9.29 -2.64
CA MET A 128 -10.36 -8.72 -1.38
C MET A 128 -9.60 -7.43 -1.66
N ASP A 129 -10.06 -6.32 -1.06
CA ASP A 129 -9.35 -5.06 -1.07
C ASP A 129 -8.50 -4.98 0.21
N TRP A 130 -7.25 -4.61 0.05
CA TRP A 130 -6.31 -4.48 1.15
C TRP A 130 -5.27 -3.42 0.85
N GLU A 131 -4.71 -2.84 1.89
CA GLU A 131 -3.67 -1.83 1.81
C GLU A 131 -2.53 -2.13 2.80
N PHE A 132 -1.37 -1.56 2.52
CA PHE A 132 -0.35 -1.39 3.54
C PHE A 132 0.39 -0.06 3.37
N ARG A 133 0.86 0.49 4.48
CA ARG A 133 1.55 1.79 4.52
C ARG A 133 2.97 1.60 5.03
N PRO A 134 3.94 1.44 4.12
CA PRO A 134 5.32 1.18 4.49
C PRO A 134 5.97 2.42 5.12
N VAL A 135 6.74 2.17 6.19
CA VAL A 135 7.61 3.17 6.82
C VAL A 135 9.05 3.12 6.28
N GLN A 136 9.39 2.06 5.55
CA GLN A 136 10.70 1.84 4.96
C GLN A 136 10.60 0.93 3.72
N ASP A 137 11.51 1.09 2.75
CA ASP A 137 11.51 0.33 1.49
C ASP A 137 11.67 -1.19 1.70
N ALA A 138 12.37 -1.60 2.75
CA ALA A 138 12.55 -3.01 3.09
C ALA A 138 11.22 -3.70 3.41
N ASP A 139 10.26 -2.99 3.99
CA ASP A 139 8.94 -3.55 4.31
C ASP A 139 8.06 -3.64 3.07
N PHE A 140 8.15 -2.67 2.15
CA PHE A 140 7.49 -2.75 0.85
C PHE A 140 7.86 -4.06 0.14
N SER A 141 9.17 -4.34 0.02
CA SER A 141 9.67 -5.56 -0.60
C SER A 141 9.26 -6.81 0.17
N TYR A 142 9.30 -6.77 1.51
CA TYR A 142 8.93 -7.88 2.37
C TYR A 142 7.46 -8.30 2.17
N VAL A 143 6.54 -7.36 2.22
CA VAL A 143 5.10 -7.63 2.05
C VAL A 143 4.83 -8.24 0.68
N LYS A 144 5.31 -7.60 -0.39
CA LYS A 144 5.06 -8.07 -1.76
C LYS A 144 5.65 -9.46 -1.99
N ASN A 145 6.90 -9.66 -1.68
CA ASN A 145 7.56 -10.95 -1.90
C ASN A 145 6.94 -12.08 -1.05
N THR A 146 6.56 -11.79 0.19
CA THR A 146 6.00 -12.80 1.09
C THR A 146 4.63 -13.27 0.61
N ILE A 147 3.76 -12.33 0.22
CA ILE A 147 2.42 -12.69 -0.26
C ILE A 147 2.47 -13.35 -1.64
N GLU A 148 3.30 -12.86 -2.54
CA GLU A 148 3.50 -13.44 -3.88
C GLU A 148 4.04 -14.87 -3.80
N THR A 149 5.04 -15.11 -2.96
CA THR A 149 5.58 -16.45 -2.70
C THR A 149 4.48 -17.39 -2.18
N TYR A 150 3.67 -16.94 -1.22
CA TYR A 150 2.57 -17.74 -0.69
C TYR A 150 1.52 -18.09 -1.75
N VAL A 151 1.19 -17.15 -2.62
CA VAL A 151 0.29 -17.40 -3.75
C VAL A 151 0.88 -18.41 -4.69
N ASN A 152 2.12 -18.20 -5.16
CA ASN A 152 2.73 -19.00 -6.22
C ASN A 152 3.14 -20.41 -5.75
N ASP A 153 3.59 -20.55 -4.51
CA ASP A 153 4.10 -21.82 -4.00
C ASP A 153 3.03 -22.67 -3.28
N THR A 154 1.93 -22.03 -2.84
CA THR A 154 0.93 -22.71 -2.02
C THR A 154 -0.46 -22.63 -2.61
N LEU A 155 -1.05 -21.42 -2.70
CA LEU A 155 -2.49 -21.30 -3.01
C LEU A 155 -2.80 -21.68 -4.46
N LEU A 156 -2.10 -21.09 -5.39
CA LEU A 156 -2.36 -21.30 -6.83
C LEU A 156 -2.13 -22.75 -7.27
N PRO A 157 -1.04 -23.44 -6.88
CA PRO A 157 -0.87 -24.86 -7.19
C PRO A 157 -1.96 -25.76 -6.60
N GLU A 158 -2.48 -25.44 -5.40
CA GLU A 158 -3.57 -26.19 -4.79
C GLU A 158 -4.89 -26.01 -5.55
N MET A 159 -5.22 -24.77 -5.95
CA MET A 159 -6.39 -24.46 -6.76
C MET A 159 -6.31 -25.18 -8.10
N GLN A 160 -5.17 -25.08 -8.79
CA GLN A 160 -4.97 -25.61 -10.13
C GLN A 160 -4.91 -27.13 -10.22
N ARG A 161 -4.59 -27.82 -9.12
CA ARG A 161 -4.76 -29.30 -9.07
C ARG A 161 -6.22 -29.73 -9.16
N ARG A 162 -7.15 -28.90 -8.73
CA ARG A 162 -8.61 -29.18 -8.80
C ARG A 162 -9.25 -28.62 -10.06
N ASP A 163 -8.84 -27.43 -10.49
CA ASP A 163 -9.25 -26.82 -11.76
C ASP A 163 -8.08 -26.05 -12.37
N PRO A 164 -7.55 -26.48 -13.53
CA PRO A 164 -6.45 -25.78 -14.21
C PRO A 164 -6.74 -24.33 -14.59
N ASN A 165 -8.02 -23.93 -14.66
CA ASN A 165 -8.42 -22.56 -14.95
C ASN A 165 -8.49 -21.67 -13.71
N ALA A 166 -8.37 -22.24 -12.50
CA ALA A 166 -8.39 -21.47 -11.27
C ALA A 166 -7.20 -20.49 -11.22
N ASN A 167 -7.44 -19.28 -10.73
CA ASN A 167 -6.46 -18.22 -10.76
C ASN A 167 -6.58 -17.28 -9.56
N ILE A 168 -5.46 -16.61 -9.23
CA ILE A 168 -5.39 -15.51 -8.29
C ILE A 168 -4.65 -14.37 -8.99
N THR A 169 -5.27 -13.20 -9.08
CA THR A 169 -4.66 -12.02 -9.67
C THR A 169 -4.77 -10.82 -8.74
N THR A 170 -3.73 -10.01 -8.66
CA THR A 170 -3.74 -8.79 -7.86
C THR A 170 -3.65 -7.58 -8.78
N GLU A 171 -4.64 -6.72 -8.70
CA GLU A 171 -4.67 -5.41 -9.32
C GLU A 171 -4.01 -4.40 -8.38
N ILE A 172 -3.12 -3.57 -8.91
CA ILE A 172 -2.54 -2.42 -8.21
C ILE A 172 -3.50 -1.26 -8.38
N VAL A 173 -4.13 -0.81 -7.30
CA VAL A 173 -4.99 0.38 -7.28
C VAL A 173 -4.13 1.64 -7.17
N GLY A 174 -3.13 1.61 -6.28
CA GLY A 174 -2.16 2.69 -6.11
C GLY A 174 -0.90 2.22 -5.40
N GLU A 175 0.25 2.78 -5.79
CA GLU A 175 1.53 2.61 -5.09
C GLU A 175 2.22 3.99 -5.02
N VAL A 176 2.26 4.56 -3.82
CA VAL A 176 2.94 5.81 -3.52
C VAL A 176 4.09 5.51 -2.56
N VAL A 177 5.28 5.95 -2.94
CA VAL A 177 6.49 5.79 -2.12
C VAL A 177 6.43 6.72 -0.92
N GLY A 178 6.84 6.25 0.24
CA GLY A 178 6.95 7.07 1.44
C GLY A 178 8.10 8.09 1.36
N LEU A 179 7.98 9.14 2.16
CA LEU A 179 9.04 10.11 2.39
C LEU A 179 9.57 9.91 3.81
N GLU A 180 10.79 9.38 3.92
CA GLU A 180 11.43 9.21 5.23
C GLU A 180 11.88 10.55 5.80
N PRO A 181 11.62 10.83 7.10
CA PRO A 181 12.15 12.00 7.77
C PRO A 181 13.68 12.00 7.79
N THR A 182 14.31 13.07 7.31
CA THR A 182 15.76 13.22 7.29
C THR A 182 16.25 14.06 8.48
N GLY A 183 17.43 13.74 9.03
CA GLY A 183 18.00 14.48 10.16
C GLY A 183 18.34 15.94 9.82
N GLN A 184 18.79 16.21 8.58
CA GLN A 184 19.03 17.55 8.05
C GLN A 184 18.07 17.82 6.90
N ASN A 185 17.23 18.86 7.02
CA ASN A 185 16.22 19.21 6.03
C ASN A 185 16.10 20.73 5.92
N GLU A 186 16.80 21.31 4.94
CA GLU A 186 16.77 22.75 4.68
C GLU A 186 15.38 23.28 4.35
N ALA A 187 14.57 22.49 3.63
CA ALA A 187 13.19 22.89 3.30
C ALA A 187 12.34 23.03 4.56
N ARG A 188 12.47 22.06 5.49
CA ARG A 188 11.83 22.13 6.81
C ARG A 188 12.27 23.37 7.56
N ASP A 189 13.57 23.63 7.64
CA ASP A 189 14.11 24.74 8.42
C ASP A 189 13.61 26.10 7.90
N ILE A 190 13.50 26.27 6.57
CA ILE A 190 12.89 27.44 5.94
C ILE A 190 11.41 27.57 6.31
N VAL A 191 10.62 26.47 6.27
CA VAL A 191 9.20 26.51 6.64
C VAL A 191 9.03 26.89 8.10
N LEU A 192 9.83 26.35 9.02
CA LEU A 192 9.78 26.68 10.44
C LEU A 192 10.10 28.16 10.70
N GLU A 193 11.12 28.70 10.02
CA GLU A 193 11.46 30.12 10.11
C GLU A 193 10.31 31.01 9.62
N LEU A 194 9.74 30.72 8.46
CA LEU A 194 8.65 31.49 7.85
C LEU A 194 7.34 31.42 8.65
N THR A 195 7.07 30.32 9.34
CA THR A 195 5.83 30.09 10.10
C THR A 195 5.98 30.37 11.59
N GLY A 196 7.18 30.65 12.08
CA GLY A 196 7.46 30.85 13.50
C GLY A 196 7.29 29.60 14.36
N GLN A 197 7.37 28.40 13.74
CA GLN A 197 7.26 27.12 14.43
C GLN A 197 8.63 26.64 14.94
N ASN A 198 8.61 25.72 15.91
CA ASN A 198 9.80 25.10 16.45
C ASN A 198 9.99 23.67 15.89
N HIS A 199 11.20 23.14 15.94
CA HIS A 199 11.49 21.75 15.55
C HIS A 199 10.67 20.70 16.30
N ALA A 200 10.25 20.99 17.55
CA ALA A 200 9.42 20.10 18.35
C ALA A 200 7.96 19.96 17.80
N ASP A 201 7.52 20.88 16.95
CA ASP A 201 6.18 20.89 16.36
C ASP A 201 6.12 20.05 15.07
N VAL A 202 7.28 19.61 14.57
CA VAL A 202 7.38 18.85 13.30
C VAL A 202 7.05 17.38 13.54
N VAL A 203 6.11 16.88 12.77
CA VAL A 203 5.66 15.48 12.84
C VAL A 203 5.61 14.86 11.44
N PRO A 204 5.84 13.55 11.30
CA PRO A 204 5.55 12.85 10.05
C PRO A 204 4.06 12.49 9.98
N PHE A 205 3.51 12.40 8.78
CA PHE A 205 2.15 11.91 8.55
C PHE A 205 2.10 10.39 8.41
N GLY A 206 0.99 9.80 8.86
CA GLY A 206 0.65 8.40 8.61
C GLY A 206 0.06 8.13 7.24
N THR A 207 -0.19 9.16 6.44
CA THR A 207 -0.73 9.10 5.07
C THR A 207 0.22 9.82 4.11
N GLU A 208 0.08 9.54 2.81
CA GLU A 208 0.83 10.19 1.73
C GLU A 208 0.53 11.69 1.65
N ALA A 209 1.48 12.42 1.08
CA ALA A 209 1.35 13.81 0.65
C ALA A 209 1.87 13.92 -0.78
N GLY A 210 1.07 14.49 -1.68
CA GLY A 210 1.26 14.53 -3.12
C GLY A 210 2.46 15.31 -3.64
#